data_c91af9fa7e8e8b98bc49fd393333a8f0
#
_entry.id   c91af9fa7e8e8b98bc49fd393333a8f0
#
_cell.length_a   1.000
_cell.length_b   1.000
_cell.length_c   1.000
_cell.angle_alpha   90.00
_cell.angle_beta   90.00
_cell.angle_gamma   90.00
#
_symmetry.space_group_name_H-M   'P 1'
#
loop_
_entity.id
_entity.type
_entity.pdbx_description
1 polymer ?
#
loop_
_entity_poly.entity_id
_entity_poly.type
_entity_poly.pdbx_seq_one_letter_code
_entity_poly.pdbx_strand_id
1 'polypeptide(L)'
;MNIQEAKETIEKALRAYFARDEIGFPLVPLRQQRPILLIGPPGIGKTAIMEQIAEECGVGLVAYTMTHHTRQSAMGLPEICTREIEGKTVHTTEYTMSEIIASIYDCMEQTGKKRGILFLDEINCVSETLAPVMLQLLQDKKFGNQHIPDDWLIVAAGNPPEYNKSVREFDVATLDRVRKIEVVPELSVWLSYAEKNQIHGVVTTYLMAHSDHFYSVSQEADEKRFVTARGWEDLSAVLKSYEILNFPVDEALIGQYLQEEKTAEEFSSYYRIYEKYGQDYGVEEILTGAFSGKIMAEKQKMAANGSAEERSVLLSLLHAALQKEASACQKQEHTAKELSECFRQFTGLCRQKKDETYASWLRQKEQGFAVCKKQGLLKKDEEETNARVLKKLKKLEETAKKCRKNDPDQMKELFETVCELEQEKAEKEVKDVKLQIRRAAEFLQNSFPGGAEVVLFEANLARSPALRAFLIEKSMDAE
;
A
#
# COMPACT_ATOMS: atom_id res chain seq x y z
N MET A 1 -0.15 15.09 15.21
CA MET A 1 0.94 14.17 14.74
C MET A 1 0.70 13.80 13.28
N ASN A 2 1.73 13.37 12.55
CA ASN A 2 1.54 12.88 11.19
C ASN A 2 0.98 11.44 11.17
N ILE A 3 0.65 10.95 9.98
CA ILE A 3 0.00 9.63 9.82
C ILE A 3 0.93 8.47 10.21
N GLN A 4 2.25 8.60 10.02
CA GLN A 4 3.23 7.59 10.42
C GLN A 4 3.36 7.50 11.94
N GLU A 5 3.43 8.64 12.64
CA GLU A 5 3.44 8.69 14.10
C GLU A 5 2.14 8.13 14.70
N ALA A 6 1.00 8.38 14.05
CA ALA A 6 -0.28 7.79 14.43
C ALA A 6 -0.26 6.27 14.29
N LYS A 7 0.26 5.74 13.17
CA LYS A 7 0.47 4.31 12.95
C LYS A 7 1.30 3.68 14.06
N GLU A 8 2.49 4.21 14.35
CA GLU A 8 3.37 3.71 15.41
C GLU A 8 2.71 3.75 16.80
N THR A 9 1.90 4.79 17.05
CA THR A 9 1.18 4.92 18.32
C THR A 9 0.12 3.83 18.48
N ILE A 10 -0.58 3.47 17.40
CA ILE A 10 -1.56 2.39 17.39
C ILE A 10 -0.87 1.04 17.55
N GLU A 11 0.24 0.79 16.87
CA GLU A 11 1.03 -0.44 17.03
C GLU A 11 1.52 -0.63 18.47
N LYS A 12 2.04 0.42 19.09
CA LYS A 12 2.45 0.41 20.50
C LYS A 12 1.25 0.11 21.41
N ALA A 13 0.07 0.67 21.13
CA ALA A 13 -1.14 0.39 21.87
C ALA A 13 -1.60 -1.06 21.72
N LEU A 14 -1.59 -1.61 20.49
CA LEU A 14 -1.88 -3.03 20.24
C LEU A 14 -0.98 -3.95 21.07
N ARG A 15 0.33 -3.73 21.00
CA ARG A 15 1.31 -4.53 21.75
C ARG A 15 1.10 -4.44 23.25
N ALA A 16 0.82 -3.23 23.77
CA ALA A 16 0.58 -3.03 25.20
C ALA A 16 -0.72 -3.68 25.68
N TYR A 17 -1.80 -3.59 24.89
CA TYR A 17 -3.11 -4.11 25.27
C TYR A 17 -3.20 -5.64 25.13
N PHE A 18 -2.46 -6.22 24.18
CA PHE A 18 -2.42 -7.67 23.99
C PHE A 18 -1.33 -8.36 24.81
N ALA A 19 -0.46 -7.60 25.49
CA ALA A 19 0.55 -8.16 26.38
C ALA A 19 -0.11 -8.82 27.61
N ARG A 20 0.41 -9.99 27.99
CA ARG A 20 -0.04 -10.78 29.13
C ARG A 20 1.12 -10.95 30.10
N ASP A 21 0.82 -11.10 31.40
CA ASP A 21 1.77 -11.50 32.40
C ASP A 21 2.09 -13.00 32.32
N GLU A 22 2.95 -13.50 33.21
CA GLU A 22 3.37 -14.91 33.28
C GLU A 22 2.20 -15.86 33.57
N ILE A 23 1.10 -15.37 34.17
CA ILE A 23 -0.09 -16.13 34.54
C ILE A 23 -1.18 -16.04 33.44
N GLY A 24 -0.99 -15.15 32.42
CA GLY A 24 -1.91 -14.98 31.30
C GLY A 24 -2.90 -13.80 31.45
N PHE A 25 -2.79 -12.99 32.50
CA PHE A 25 -3.62 -11.80 32.64
C PHE A 25 -3.11 -10.63 31.82
N PRO A 26 -4.02 -9.77 31.26
CA PRO A 26 -3.62 -8.57 30.51
C PRO A 26 -2.81 -7.64 31.42
N LEU A 27 -1.64 -7.15 30.92
CA LEU A 27 -0.85 -6.13 31.63
C LEU A 27 -1.62 -4.81 31.81
N VAL A 28 -2.43 -4.44 30.82
CA VAL A 28 -3.39 -3.33 30.92
C VAL A 28 -4.78 -3.92 31.11
N PRO A 29 -5.45 -3.70 32.25
CA PRO A 29 -6.79 -4.23 32.50
C PRO A 29 -7.78 -3.83 31.39
N LEU A 30 -8.66 -4.74 30.98
CA LEU A 30 -9.59 -4.54 29.85
C LEU A 30 -10.39 -3.24 29.95
N ARG A 31 -10.79 -2.84 31.15
CA ARG A 31 -11.52 -1.58 31.41
C ARG A 31 -10.67 -0.32 31.18
N GLN A 32 -9.34 -0.45 31.19
CA GLN A 32 -8.39 0.64 30.97
C GLN A 32 -7.83 0.66 29.54
N GLN A 33 -8.17 -0.34 28.73
CA GLN A 33 -7.83 -0.38 27.31
C GLN A 33 -8.78 0.52 26.53
N ARG A 34 -8.47 1.83 26.48
CA ARG A 34 -9.31 2.82 25.82
C ARG A 34 -9.29 2.63 24.29
N PRO A 35 -10.44 2.70 23.61
CA PRO A 35 -10.49 2.81 22.15
C PRO A 35 -9.66 4.01 21.65
N ILE A 36 -9.15 3.90 20.44
CA ILE A 36 -8.42 5.01 19.81
C ILE A 36 -9.37 5.76 18.89
N LEU A 37 -9.34 7.09 18.94
CA LEU A 37 -10.12 7.97 18.09
C LEU A 37 -9.17 8.83 17.25
N LEU A 38 -9.10 8.54 15.94
CA LEU A 38 -8.34 9.30 14.96
C LEU A 38 -9.19 10.45 14.41
N ILE A 39 -8.78 11.66 14.63
CA ILE A 39 -9.43 12.85 14.04
C ILE A 39 -8.43 13.51 13.08
N GLY A 40 -8.83 13.66 11.83
CA GLY A 40 -7.98 14.27 10.82
C GLY A 40 -8.70 14.48 9.50
N PRO A 41 -8.15 15.32 8.63
CA PRO A 41 -8.77 15.66 7.35
C PRO A 41 -9.00 14.44 6.45
N PRO A 42 -9.92 14.53 5.47
CA PRO A 42 -10.18 13.44 4.53
C PRO A 42 -8.97 13.20 3.61
N GLY A 43 -8.82 11.96 3.12
CA GLY A 43 -7.81 11.62 2.12
C GLY A 43 -6.35 11.55 2.60
N ILE A 44 -6.09 11.55 3.92
CA ILE A 44 -4.72 11.47 4.50
C ILE A 44 -4.25 10.05 4.81
N GLY A 45 -5.05 9.02 4.47
CA GLY A 45 -4.66 7.62 4.65
C GLY A 45 -5.06 6.97 5.98
N LYS A 46 -6.04 7.50 6.74
CA LYS A 46 -6.51 6.91 8.02
C LYS A 46 -6.90 5.44 7.88
N THR A 47 -7.63 5.08 6.83
CA THR A 47 -8.03 3.69 6.55
C THR A 47 -6.84 2.83 6.11
N ALA A 48 -5.98 3.36 5.25
CA ALA A 48 -4.81 2.65 4.71
C ALA A 48 -3.82 2.21 5.80
N ILE A 49 -3.63 3.02 6.85
CA ILE A 49 -2.73 2.62 7.95
C ILE A 49 -3.30 1.46 8.77
N MET A 50 -4.61 1.26 8.82
CA MET A 50 -5.21 0.12 9.52
C MET A 50 -4.85 -1.20 8.83
N GLU A 51 -4.92 -1.24 7.51
CA GLU A 51 -4.50 -2.40 6.72
C GLU A 51 -3.02 -2.71 6.95
N GLN A 52 -2.16 -1.69 6.90
CA GLN A 52 -0.72 -1.84 7.15
C GLN A 52 -0.44 -2.35 8.57
N ILE A 53 -1.09 -1.81 9.60
CA ILE A 53 -0.92 -2.25 10.99
C ILE A 53 -1.37 -3.71 11.16
N ALA A 54 -2.52 -4.07 10.60
CA ALA A 54 -3.05 -5.42 10.69
C ALA A 54 -2.11 -6.44 10.03
N GLU A 55 -1.49 -6.06 8.92
CA GLU A 55 -0.51 -6.88 8.22
C GLU A 55 0.80 -6.99 9.01
N GLU A 56 1.39 -5.87 9.41
CA GLU A 56 2.68 -5.83 10.10
C GLU A 56 2.64 -6.47 11.49
N CYS A 57 1.52 -6.33 12.20
CA CYS A 57 1.30 -6.95 13.52
C CYS A 57 0.76 -8.39 13.44
N GLY A 58 0.38 -8.86 12.24
CA GLY A 58 -0.18 -10.21 12.05
C GLY A 58 -1.54 -10.41 12.71
N VAL A 59 -2.36 -9.34 12.84
CA VAL A 59 -3.69 -9.37 13.49
C VAL A 59 -4.82 -9.32 12.46
N GLY A 60 -6.04 -9.67 12.86
CA GLY A 60 -7.23 -9.51 12.03
C GLY A 60 -7.63 -8.04 11.87
N LEU A 61 -8.31 -7.72 10.78
CA LEU A 61 -8.91 -6.40 10.55
C LEU A 61 -10.35 -6.56 10.12
N VAL A 62 -11.26 -5.90 10.84
CA VAL A 62 -12.65 -5.71 10.45
C VAL A 62 -12.90 -4.22 10.34
N ALA A 63 -13.26 -3.73 9.16
CA ALA A 63 -13.43 -2.31 8.88
C ALA A 63 -14.85 -2.00 8.42
N TYR A 64 -15.46 -0.98 9.01
CA TYR A 64 -16.79 -0.50 8.68
C TYR A 64 -16.82 1.00 8.49
N THR A 65 -17.50 1.45 7.44
CA THR A 65 -17.87 2.86 7.25
C THR A 65 -19.25 3.09 7.88
N MET A 66 -19.29 3.80 8.99
CA MET A 66 -20.48 3.89 9.85
C MET A 66 -21.64 4.67 9.26
N THR A 67 -21.42 5.53 8.26
CA THR A 67 -22.46 6.30 7.56
C THR A 67 -23.45 5.42 6.79
N HIS A 68 -23.08 4.20 6.42
CA HIS A 68 -23.94 3.25 5.71
C HIS A 68 -24.74 2.34 6.65
N HIS A 69 -24.51 2.42 7.96
CA HIS A 69 -25.18 1.57 8.92
C HIS A 69 -26.38 2.24 9.57
N THR A 70 -27.41 1.43 9.81
CA THR A 70 -28.59 1.80 10.61
C THR A 70 -28.42 1.29 12.04
N ARG A 71 -29.24 1.78 12.97
CA ARG A 71 -29.27 1.25 14.33
C ARG A 71 -29.54 -0.26 14.37
N GLN A 72 -30.38 -0.75 13.45
CA GLN A 72 -30.75 -2.18 13.40
C GLN A 72 -29.58 -3.05 12.91
N SER A 73 -28.83 -2.64 11.88
CA SER A 73 -27.67 -3.39 11.43
C SER A 73 -26.54 -3.40 12.47
N ALA A 74 -26.37 -2.31 13.22
CA ALA A 74 -25.33 -2.21 14.24
C ALA A 74 -25.67 -2.98 15.53
N MET A 75 -26.94 -2.94 15.99
CA MET A 75 -27.35 -3.59 17.25
C MET A 75 -27.94 -5.00 17.09
N GLY A 76 -28.34 -5.37 15.87
CA GLY A 76 -29.20 -6.52 15.63
C GLY A 76 -30.70 -6.18 15.68
N LEU A 77 -31.54 -7.14 15.31
CA LEU A 77 -33.01 -7.03 15.33
C LEU A 77 -33.55 -7.48 16.67
N PRO A 78 -34.55 -6.79 17.22
CA PRO A 78 -35.24 -7.26 18.43
C PRO A 78 -36.01 -8.54 18.15
N GLU A 79 -35.81 -9.56 18.98
CA GLU A 79 -36.51 -10.83 18.96
C GLU A 79 -37.20 -11.06 20.31
N ILE A 80 -38.45 -11.56 20.28
CA ILE A 80 -39.18 -11.89 21.50
C ILE A 80 -38.87 -13.31 21.90
N CYS A 81 -38.16 -13.44 23.02
CA CYS A 81 -37.78 -14.73 23.60
C CYS A 81 -38.64 -15.01 24.82
N THR A 82 -39.04 -16.27 25.00
CA THR A 82 -39.78 -16.72 26.18
C THR A 82 -38.79 -17.28 27.19
N ARG A 83 -38.83 -16.76 28.44
CA ARG A 83 -38.01 -17.23 29.56
C ARG A 83 -38.87 -17.57 30.78
N GLU A 84 -38.42 -18.52 31.54
CA GLU A 84 -38.97 -18.79 32.92
C GLU A 84 -38.16 -18.01 33.94
N ILE A 85 -38.82 -17.14 34.70
CA ILE A 85 -38.24 -16.40 35.81
C ILE A 85 -39.12 -16.66 37.06
N GLU A 86 -38.53 -17.22 38.09
CA GLU A 86 -39.24 -17.58 39.34
C GLU A 86 -40.50 -18.43 39.13
N GLY A 87 -40.43 -19.39 38.18
CA GLY A 87 -41.57 -20.25 37.83
C GLY A 87 -42.69 -19.59 37.07
N LYS A 88 -42.50 -18.36 36.54
CA LYS A 88 -43.44 -17.66 35.67
C LYS A 88 -42.85 -17.51 34.27
N THR A 89 -43.63 -17.84 33.28
CA THR A 89 -43.30 -17.60 31.86
C THR A 89 -43.42 -16.12 31.59
N VAL A 90 -42.28 -15.49 31.19
CA VAL A 90 -42.22 -14.08 30.80
C VAL A 90 -41.67 -13.95 29.40
N HIS A 91 -42.10 -12.93 28.67
CA HIS A 91 -41.56 -12.56 27.37
C HIS A 91 -40.53 -11.48 27.57
N THR A 92 -39.32 -11.73 27.05
CA THR A 92 -38.20 -10.78 27.07
C THR A 92 -37.81 -10.41 25.66
N THR A 93 -37.35 -9.19 25.46
CA THR A 93 -36.78 -8.78 24.18
C THR A 93 -35.27 -9.01 24.20
N GLU A 94 -34.79 -9.81 23.28
CA GLU A 94 -33.38 -9.99 22.99
C GLU A 94 -33.03 -9.44 21.61
N TYR A 95 -31.77 -9.18 21.35
CA TYR A 95 -31.34 -8.74 20.04
C TYR A 95 -30.56 -9.85 19.36
N THR A 96 -30.79 -10.06 18.06
CA THR A 96 -29.93 -10.92 17.24
C THR A 96 -28.51 -10.40 17.26
N MET A 97 -27.54 -11.24 16.88
CA MET A 97 -26.15 -10.80 16.86
C MET A 97 -25.96 -9.61 15.92
N SER A 98 -25.22 -8.60 16.40
CA SER A 98 -24.78 -7.46 15.61
C SER A 98 -23.96 -7.94 14.41
N GLU A 99 -24.22 -7.38 13.22
CA GLU A 99 -23.43 -7.65 12.01
C GLU A 99 -21.95 -7.35 12.22
N ILE A 100 -21.64 -6.27 12.94
CA ILE A 100 -20.27 -5.87 13.26
C ILE A 100 -19.56 -6.92 14.12
N ILE A 101 -20.25 -7.45 15.13
CA ILE A 101 -19.69 -8.48 16.00
C ILE A 101 -19.59 -9.82 15.26
N ALA A 102 -20.59 -10.19 14.46
CA ALA A 102 -20.54 -11.39 13.63
C ALA A 102 -19.34 -11.39 12.71
N SER A 103 -19.06 -10.27 12.03
CA SER A 103 -17.90 -10.14 11.15
C SER A 103 -16.55 -10.28 11.86
N ILE A 104 -16.48 -9.96 13.16
CA ILE A 104 -15.29 -10.25 13.95
C ILE A 104 -15.07 -11.76 14.08
N TYR A 105 -16.13 -12.50 14.40
CA TYR A 105 -16.06 -13.96 14.50
C TYR A 105 -15.77 -14.62 13.16
N ASP A 106 -16.40 -14.13 12.07
CA ASP A 106 -16.13 -14.58 10.71
C ASP A 106 -14.66 -14.34 10.32
N CYS A 107 -14.10 -13.18 10.66
CA CYS A 107 -12.69 -12.88 10.43
C CYS A 107 -11.79 -13.83 11.23
N MET A 108 -12.12 -14.12 12.49
CA MET A 108 -11.37 -15.07 13.32
C MET A 108 -11.41 -16.49 12.75
N GLU A 109 -12.56 -16.93 12.26
CA GLU A 109 -12.73 -18.26 11.64
C GLU A 109 -11.99 -18.37 10.31
N GLN A 110 -12.13 -17.37 9.43
CA GLN A 110 -11.54 -17.37 8.10
C GLN A 110 -10.02 -17.23 8.11
N THR A 111 -9.48 -16.40 9.02
CA THR A 111 -8.03 -16.10 9.05
C THR A 111 -7.26 -16.89 10.09
N GLY A 112 -7.93 -17.52 11.05
CA GLY A 112 -7.32 -18.15 12.23
C GLY A 112 -6.74 -17.16 13.23
N LYS A 113 -6.86 -15.84 13.00
CA LYS A 113 -6.31 -14.78 13.86
C LYS A 113 -7.29 -14.46 14.98
N LYS A 114 -6.93 -14.79 16.22
CA LYS A 114 -7.78 -14.53 17.40
C LYS A 114 -7.74 -13.08 17.90
N ARG A 115 -6.75 -12.29 17.44
CA ARG A 115 -6.52 -10.88 17.80
C ARG A 115 -6.74 -9.99 16.60
N GLY A 116 -7.30 -8.80 16.85
CA GLY A 116 -7.60 -7.93 15.71
C GLY A 116 -7.87 -6.47 16.05
N ILE A 117 -8.16 -5.73 15.00
CA ILE A 117 -8.62 -4.35 15.04
C ILE A 117 -10.05 -4.32 14.49
N LEU A 118 -10.96 -3.72 15.25
CA LEU A 118 -12.23 -3.24 14.74
C LEU A 118 -12.07 -1.77 14.38
N PHE A 119 -12.08 -1.47 13.08
CA PHE A 119 -11.97 -0.11 12.57
C PHE A 119 -13.34 0.44 12.17
N LEU A 120 -13.71 1.58 12.76
CA LEU A 120 -15.00 2.26 12.54
C LEU A 120 -14.73 3.61 11.91
N ASP A 121 -14.85 3.71 10.58
CA ASP A 121 -14.63 4.96 9.86
C ASP A 121 -15.87 5.86 9.87
N GLU A 122 -15.67 7.16 9.78
CA GLU A 122 -16.72 8.20 9.76
C GLU A 122 -17.67 8.16 10.98
N ILE A 123 -17.12 7.80 12.16
CA ILE A 123 -17.94 7.58 13.36
C ILE A 123 -18.69 8.83 13.84
N ASN A 124 -18.24 10.01 13.49
CA ASN A 124 -18.88 11.28 13.84
C ASN A 124 -19.83 11.82 12.78
N CYS A 125 -20.06 11.07 11.69
CA CYS A 125 -21.04 11.38 10.64
C CYS A 125 -22.29 10.48 10.69
N VAL A 126 -22.45 9.69 11.75
CA VAL A 126 -23.56 8.75 11.89
C VAL A 126 -24.90 9.45 12.15
N SER A 127 -26.01 8.78 11.83
CA SER A 127 -27.35 9.29 12.10
C SER A 127 -27.61 9.55 13.59
N GLU A 128 -28.57 10.41 13.91
CA GLU A 128 -28.97 10.73 15.30
C GLU A 128 -29.36 9.51 16.12
N THR A 129 -29.98 8.54 15.48
CA THR A 129 -30.43 7.31 16.13
C THR A 129 -29.29 6.32 16.38
N LEU A 130 -28.21 6.39 15.59
CA LEU A 130 -27.05 5.51 15.72
C LEU A 130 -25.97 6.09 16.64
N ALA A 131 -25.82 7.41 16.71
CA ALA A 131 -24.79 8.07 17.50
C ALA A 131 -24.73 7.60 18.98
N PRO A 132 -25.84 7.50 19.74
CA PRO A 132 -25.79 7.01 21.11
C PRO A 132 -25.28 5.57 21.23
N VAL A 133 -25.59 4.72 20.24
CA VAL A 133 -25.16 3.33 20.20
C VAL A 133 -23.65 3.23 19.95
N MET A 134 -23.13 4.07 19.05
CA MET A 134 -21.69 4.15 18.80
C MET A 134 -20.91 4.68 20.00
N LEU A 135 -21.46 5.67 20.70
CA LEU A 135 -20.85 6.17 21.94
C LEU A 135 -20.82 5.08 23.02
N GLN A 136 -21.91 4.32 23.17
CA GLN A 136 -21.94 3.18 24.09
C GLN A 136 -20.90 2.12 23.71
N LEU A 137 -20.75 1.81 22.41
CA LEU A 137 -19.72 0.89 21.94
C LEU A 137 -18.31 1.35 22.32
N LEU A 138 -17.99 2.63 22.10
CA LEU A 138 -16.69 3.20 22.48
C LEU A 138 -16.47 3.18 24.01
N GLN A 139 -17.51 3.32 24.79
CA GLN A 139 -17.43 3.33 26.27
C GLN A 139 -17.33 1.95 26.85
N ASP A 140 -18.21 1.04 26.43
CA ASP A 140 -18.45 -0.25 27.09
C ASP A 140 -17.94 -1.46 26.29
N LYS A 141 -17.45 -1.23 25.05
CA LYS A 141 -17.02 -2.28 24.09
C LYS A 141 -18.10 -3.35 23.86
N LYS A 142 -19.36 -2.92 23.80
CA LYS A 142 -20.50 -3.82 23.59
C LYS A 142 -21.63 -3.15 22.79
N PHE A 143 -22.39 -3.98 22.09
CA PHE A 143 -23.71 -3.66 21.55
C PHE A 143 -24.78 -4.43 22.33
N GLY A 144 -25.64 -3.74 23.07
CA GLY A 144 -26.62 -4.39 23.92
C GLY A 144 -25.96 -5.36 24.91
N ASN A 145 -26.25 -6.66 24.78
CA ASN A 145 -25.68 -7.74 25.60
C ASN A 145 -24.44 -8.40 24.98
N GLN A 146 -24.04 -7.99 23.77
CA GLN A 146 -22.96 -8.63 23.02
C GLN A 146 -21.67 -7.84 23.17
N HIS A 147 -20.62 -8.48 23.65
CA HIS A 147 -19.29 -7.89 23.84
C HIS A 147 -18.40 -8.13 22.63
N ILE A 148 -17.58 -7.13 22.33
CA ILE A 148 -16.43 -7.33 21.41
C ILE A 148 -15.43 -8.26 22.13
N PRO A 149 -14.83 -9.23 21.43
CA PRO A 149 -13.80 -10.09 22.01
C PRO A 149 -12.65 -9.30 22.64
N ASP A 150 -12.14 -9.75 23.78
CA ASP A 150 -11.17 -9.02 24.62
C ASP A 150 -9.88 -8.62 23.87
N ASP A 151 -9.41 -9.47 22.97
CA ASP A 151 -8.21 -9.23 22.17
C ASP A 151 -8.48 -8.49 20.85
N TRP A 152 -9.54 -7.67 20.82
CA TRP A 152 -9.86 -6.77 19.71
C TRP A 152 -9.79 -5.30 20.12
N LEU A 153 -8.91 -4.55 19.46
CA LEU A 153 -8.79 -3.11 19.67
C LEU A 153 -9.80 -2.36 18.81
N ILE A 154 -10.57 -1.48 19.41
CA ILE A 154 -11.43 -0.54 18.66
C ILE A 154 -10.59 0.66 18.26
N VAL A 155 -10.54 0.94 16.96
CA VAL A 155 -10.01 2.19 16.40
C VAL A 155 -11.14 2.85 15.62
N ALA A 156 -11.49 4.06 16.00
CA ALA A 156 -12.50 4.86 15.34
C ALA A 156 -11.84 6.01 14.58
N ALA A 157 -12.38 6.41 13.45
CA ALA A 157 -11.91 7.56 12.69
C ALA A 157 -13.05 8.54 12.40
N GLY A 158 -12.71 9.82 12.35
CA GLY A 158 -13.64 10.88 12.00
C GLY A 158 -12.92 12.06 11.34
N ASN A 159 -13.69 12.91 10.72
CA ASN A 159 -13.19 14.15 10.13
C ASN A 159 -13.50 15.33 11.06
N PRO A 160 -12.66 16.37 11.10
CA PRO A 160 -13.00 17.62 11.80
C PRO A 160 -14.23 18.31 11.17
N PRO A 161 -14.96 19.14 11.95
CA PRO A 161 -16.18 19.82 11.48
C PRO A 161 -15.98 20.72 10.27
N GLU A 162 -14.78 21.25 10.09
CA GLU A 162 -14.43 22.14 8.98
C GLU A 162 -14.57 21.47 7.60
N TYR A 163 -14.43 20.15 7.57
CA TYR A 163 -14.47 19.37 6.32
C TYR A 163 -15.85 18.81 5.99
N ASN A 164 -16.72 18.65 6.98
CA ASN A 164 -18.05 18.08 6.76
C ASN A 164 -19.09 18.67 7.73
N LYS A 165 -20.10 19.35 7.18
CA LYS A 165 -21.19 19.98 7.97
C LYS A 165 -22.07 18.96 8.73
N SER A 166 -22.04 17.69 8.36
CA SER A 166 -22.77 16.61 9.04
C SER A 166 -22.02 16.03 10.25
N VAL A 167 -20.82 16.50 10.50
CA VAL A 167 -19.99 16.06 11.63
C VAL A 167 -20.58 16.55 12.95
N ARG A 168 -20.63 15.63 13.92
CA ARG A 168 -20.97 15.91 15.30
C ARG A 168 -19.71 15.98 16.16
N GLU A 169 -19.65 16.93 17.04
CA GLU A 169 -18.61 16.97 18.05
C GLU A 169 -18.88 15.95 19.15
N PHE A 170 -17.83 15.34 19.64
CA PHE A 170 -17.90 14.44 20.79
C PHE A 170 -17.94 15.26 22.08
N ASP A 171 -18.80 14.84 22.99
CA ASP A 171 -18.84 15.42 24.33
C ASP A 171 -17.59 15.06 25.16
N VAL A 172 -17.35 15.80 26.24
CA VAL A 172 -16.22 15.60 27.12
C VAL A 172 -16.23 14.20 27.75
N ALA A 173 -17.41 13.67 28.04
CA ALA A 173 -17.54 12.35 28.64
C ALA A 173 -17.08 11.23 27.69
N THR A 174 -17.33 11.37 26.41
CA THR A 174 -16.85 10.46 25.37
C THR A 174 -15.34 10.62 25.17
N LEU A 175 -14.86 11.85 25.08
CA LEU A 175 -13.43 12.14 24.88
C LEU A 175 -12.58 11.64 26.05
N ASP A 176 -13.09 11.67 27.28
CA ASP A 176 -12.41 11.11 28.46
C ASP A 176 -12.24 9.58 28.42
N ARG A 177 -13.06 8.88 27.61
CA ARG A 177 -13.05 7.40 27.51
C ARG A 177 -12.28 6.87 26.31
N VAL A 178 -11.81 7.74 25.42
CA VAL A 178 -11.03 7.37 24.24
C VAL A 178 -9.62 7.95 24.32
N ARG A 179 -8.72 7.44 23.49
CA ARG A 179 -7.41 8.03 23.22
C ARG A 179 -7.51 8.82 21.92
N LYS A 180 -7.77 10.12 22.00
CA LYS A 180 -7.83 11.00 20.84
C LYS A 180 -6.45 11.22 20.25
N ILE A 181 -6.34 11.03 18.93
CA ILE A 181 -5.14 11.30 18.12
C ILE A 181 -5.57 12.25 17.00
N GLU A 182 -4.97 13.43 16.97
CA GLU A 182 -5.17 14.40 15.88
C GLU A 182 -4.09 14.19 14.82
N VAL A 183 -4.53 13.89 13.59
CA VAL A 183 -3.64 13.61 12.46
C VAL A 183 -3.68 14.76 11.48
N VAL A 184 -2.50 15.20 11.06
CA VAL A 184 -2.32 16.28 10.08
C VAL A 184 -1.60 15.76 8.85
N PRO A 185 -1.89 16.27 7.65
CA PRO A 185 -1.17 15.92 6.43
C PRO A 185 0.28 16.41 6.51
N GLU A 186 1.22 15.57 6.09
CA GLU A 186 2.64 15.88 6.02
C GLU A 186 3.25 15.32 4.74
N LEU A 187 3.76 16.21 3.89
CA LEU A 187 4.28 15.83 2.58
C LEU A 187 5.47 14.87 2.67
N SER A 188 6.40 15.10 3.60
CA SER A 188 7.61 14.26 3.75
C SER A 188 7.26 12.80 4.03
N VAL A 189 6.24 12.56 4.84
CA VAL A 189 5.73 11.21 5.15
C VAL A 189 5.02 10.61 3.94
N TRP A 190 4.20 11.43 3.27
CA TRP A 190 3.52 10.96 2.05
C TRP A 190 4.50 10.64 0.92
N LEU A 191 5.58 11.41 0.74
CA LEU A 191 6.62 11.11 -0.25
C LEU A 191 7.29 9.76 0.02
N SER A 192 7.52 9.39 1.28
CA SER A 192 8.05 8.08 1.64
C SER A 192 7.06 6.94 1.32
N TYR A 193 5.76 7.18 1.48
CA TYR A 193 4.70 6.29 1.04
C TYR A 193 4.63 6.22 -0.49
N ALA A 194 4.66 7.37 -1.16
CA ALA A 194 4.59 7.49 -2.61
C ALA A 194 5.69 6.70 -3.31
N GLU A 195 6.89 6.71 -2.75
CA GLU A 195 8.02 5.97 -3.27
C GLU A 195 7.81 4.45 -3.17
N LYS A 196 7.38 3.95 -2.01
CA LYS A 196 7.06 2.53 -1.81
C LYS A 196 5.94 2.04 -2.74
N ASN A 197 4.94 2.89 -2.98
CA ASN A 197 3.78 2.57 -3.84
C ASN A 197 3.97 2.99 -5.30
N GLN A 198 5.20 3.36 -5.67
CA GLN A 198 5.55 3.70 -7.05
C GLN A 198 4.65 4.80 -7.63
N ILE A 199 4.29 5.82 -6.86
CA ILE A 199 3.56 6.98 -7.37
C ILE A 199 4.34 7.59 -8.53
N HIS A 200 3.63 8.13 -9.52
CA HIS A 200 4.24 8.67 -10.74
C HIS A 200 5.29 9.76 -10.42
N GLY A 201 6.49 9.66 -11.02
CA GLY A 201 7.60 10.55 -10.72
C GLY A 201 7.29 12.03 -10.93
N VAL A 202 6.46 12.37 -11.92
CA VAL A 202 6.03 13.75 -12.16
C VAL A 202 5.27 14.34 -10.97
N VAL A 203 4.43 13.55 -10.30
CA VAL A 203 3.66 13.97 -9.12
C VAL A 203 4.59 14.23 -7.94
N THR A 204 5.46 13.28 -7.62
CA THR A 204 6.38 13.41 -6.49
C THR A 204 7.33 14.58 -6.66
N THR A 205 7.84 14.80 -7.87
CA THR A 205 8.77 15.90 -8.14
C THR A 205 8.09 17.26 -8.14
N TYR A 206 6.89 17.34 -8.71
CA TYR A 206 6.10 18.55 -8.63
C TYR A 206 5.86 18.95 -7.16
N LEU A 207 5.45 18.00 -6.33
CA LEU A 207 5.18 18.25 -4.90
C LEU A 207 6.43 18.55 -4.09
N MET A 208 7.61 18.07 -4.49
CA MET A 208 8.88 18.48 -3.88
C MET A 208 9.20 19.95 -4.17
N ALA A 209 8.83 20.46 -5.34
CA ALA A 209 9.02 21.86 -5.72
C ALA A 209 7.90 22.78 -5.19
N HIS A 210 6.67 22.25 -5.09
CA HIS A 210 5.46 22.99 -4.71
C HIS A 210 4.78 22.30 -3.53
N SER A 211 5.42 22.30 -2.37
CA SER A 211 4.97 21.58 -1.17
C SER A 211 3.62 22.06 -0.61
N ASP A 212 3.27 23.31 -0.85
CA ASP A 212 2.00 23.93 -0.50
C ASP A 212 0.80 23.40 -1.30
N HIS A 213 1.05 22.80 -2.47
CA HIS A 213 0.02 22.18 -3.29
C HIS A 213 -0.32 20.73 -2.88
N PHE A 214 0.37 20.18 -1.89
CA PHE A 214 0.12 18.80 -1.45
C PHE A 214 -1.27 18.60 -0.87
N TYR A 215 -1.69 19.51 0.00
CA TYR A 215 -2.96 19.41 0.70
C TYR A 215 -3.54 20.80 0.95
N SER A 216 -4.67 21.06 0.34
CA SER A 216 -5.46 22.28 0.57
C SER A 216 -6.95 21.94 0.62
N VAL A 217 -7.70 22.59 1.49
CA VAL A 217 -9.15 22.54 1.50
C VAL A 217 -9.63 23.95 1.82
N SER A 218 -10.24 24.60 0.83
CA SER A 218 -10.82 25.94 0.99
C SER A 218 -12.32 25.91 0.67
N GLN A 219 -13.07 26.74 1.33
CA GLN A 219 -14.47 26.96 1.05
C GLN A 219 -14.67 28.47 0.77
N GLU A 220 -14.76 28.82 -0.50
CA GLU A 220 -15.08 30.17 -0.93
C GLU A 220 -16.51 30.20 -1.50
N ALA A 221 -17.32 31.12 -0.92
CA ALA A 221 -18.72 31.43 -1.33
C ALA A 221 -19.59 30.20 -1.53
N ASP A 222 -19.69 29.26 -2.08
CA ASP A 222 -20.47 28.02 -2.17
C ASP A 222 -19.72 26.88 -2.89
N GLU A 223 -18.49 27.17 -3.37
CA GLU A 223 -17.65 26.17 -4.01
C GLU A 223 -16.63 25.62 -3.03
N LYS A 224 -16.55 24.30 -2.93
CA LYS A 224 -15.50 23.60 -2.21
C LYS A 224 -14.36 23.33 -3.17
N ARG A 225 -13.21 23.90 -2.92
CA ARG A 225 -11.98 23.61 -3.65
C ARG A 225 -11.05 22.82 -2.75
N PHE A 226 -10.52 21.74 -3.27
CA PHE A 226 -9.63 20.91 -2.46
C PHE A 226 -8.62 20.12 -3.29
N VAL A 227 -7.47 19.89 -2.67
CA VAL A 227 -6.45 18.95 -3.11
C VAL A 227 -6.11 18.05 -1.92
N THR A 228 -6.04 16.76 -2.13
CA THR A 228 -5.76 15.78 -1.07
C THR A 228 -4.70 14.78 -1.51
N ALA A 229 -4.06 14.12 -0.56
CA ALA A 229 -3.12 13.05 -0.83
C ALA A 229 -3.73 11.91 -1.69
N ARG A 230 -5.01 11.60 -1.48
CA ARG A 230 -5.77 10.64 -2.31
C ARG A 230 -5.91 11.13 -3.75
N GLY A 231 -6.23 12.42 -3.94
CA GLY A 231 -6.36 13.00 -5.28
C GLY A 231 -5.07 12.85 -6.09
N TRP A 232 -3.91 13.09 -5.47
CA TRP A 232 -2.60 12.89 -6.09
C TRP A 232 -2.31 11.40 -6.41
N GLU A 233 -2.69 10.50 -5.53
CA GLU A 233 -2.52 9.05 -5.73
C GLU A 233 -3.38 8.54 -6.90
N ASP A 234 -4.66 8.90 -6.92
CA ASP A 234 -5.61 8.53 -7.97
C ASP A 234 -5.18 9.12 -9.32
N LEU A 235 -4.77 10.39 -9.35
CA LEU A 235 -4.22 11.03 -10.55
C LEU A 235 -2.99 10.27 -11.06
N SER A 236 -2.06 9.92 -10.19
CA SER A 236 -0.88 9.13 -10.55
C SER A 236 -1.22 7.80 -11.22
N ALA A 237 -2.24 7.09 -10.72
CA ALA A 237 -2.67 5.82 -11.29
C ALA A 237 -3.23 6.00 -12.71
N VAL A 238 -3.99 7.09 -12.92
CA VAL A 238 -4.55 7.42 -14.22
C VAL A 238 -3.47 7.87 -15.21
N LEU A 239 -2.54 8.74 -14.80
CA LEU A 239 -1.42 9.16 -15.65
C LEU A 239 -0.64 7.96 -16.18
N LYS A 240 -0.27 7.01 -15.33
CA LYS A 240 0.41 5.77 -15.75
C LYS A 240 -0.38 4.97 -16.78
N SER A 241 -1.70 4.89 -16.59
CA SER A 241 -2.57 4.16 -17.51
C SER A 241 -2.67 4.87 -18.86
N TYR A 242 -2.78 6.19 -18.85
CA TYR A 242 -2.86 7.03 -20.05
C TYR A 242 -1.55 6.98 -20.85
N GLU A 243 -0.39 6.99 -20.19
CA GLU A 243 0.90 6.80 -20.83
C GLU A 243 1.01 5.44 -21.54
N ILE A 244 0.60 4.34 -20.86
CA ILE A 244 0.61 2.99 -21.46
C ILE A 244 -0.32 2.90 -22.68
N LEU A 245 -1.47 3.59 -22.63
CA LEU A 245 -2.49 3.56 -23.66
C LEU A 245 -2.27 4.65 -24.74
N ASN A 246 -1.27 5.52 -24.58
CA ASN A 246 -1.01 6.70 -25.40
C ASN A 246 -2.23 7.63 -25.50
N PHE A 247 -2.95 7.84 -24.40
CA PHE A 247 -4.03 8.80 -24.32
C PHE A 247 -3.49 10.17 -23.93
N PRO A 248 -4.02 11.27 -24.48
CA PRO A 248 -3.61 12.62 -24.12
C PRO A 248 -4.05 12.94 -22.68
N VAL A 249 -3.18 13.61 -21.94
CA VAL A 249 -3.48 14.16 -20.61
C VAL A 249 -3.71 15.66 -20.78
N ASP A 250 -4.88 16.12 -20.39
CA ASP A 250 -5.27 17.52 -20.44
C ASP A 250 -5.59 18.07 -19.04
N GLU A 251 -5.76 19.38 -18.98
CA GLU A 251 -6.10 20.09 -17.73
C GLU A 251 -7.47 19.67 -17.18
N ALA A 252 -8.43 19.36 -18.06
CA ALA A 252 -9.75 18.92 -17.65
C ALA A 252 -9.69 17.58 -16.91
N LEU A 253 -8.84 16.64 -17.36
CA LEU A 253 -8.59 15.40 -16.65
C LEU A 253 -7.96 15.65 -15.28
N ILE A 254 -6.92 16.49 -15.22
CA ILE A 254 -6.20 16.81 -13.98
C ILE A 254 -7.15 17.45 -12.97
N GLY A 255 -7.98 18.40 -13.40
CA GLY A 255 -8.97 19.08 -12.57
C GLY A 255 -10.05 18.19 -11.97
N GLN A 256 -10.27 16.99 -12.53
CA GLN A 256 -11.19 16.00 -11.94
C GLN A 256 -10.64 15.39 -10.63
N TYR A 257 -9.30 15.37 -10.48
CA TYR A 257 -8.61 14.82 -9.29
C TYR A 257 -8.12 15.92 -8.36
N LEU A 258 -7.64 17.04 -8.92
CA LEU A 258 -7.17 18.20 -8.19
C LEU A 258 -8.22 19.30 -8.31
N GLN A 259 -9.21 19.31 -7.40
CA GLN A 259 -10.36 20.22 -7.50
C GLN A 259 -10.06 21.63 -6.98
N GLU A 260 -8.82 22.09 -7.15
CA GLU A 260 -8.38 23.46 -7.00
C GLU A 260 -7.78 23.92 -8.34
N GLU A 261 -8.45 24.88 -8.97
CA GLU A 261 -8.17 25.31 -10.33
C GLU A 261 -6.70 25.72 -10.54
N LYS A 262 -6.19 26.55 -9.62
CA LYS A 262 -4.81 27.02 -9.70
C LYS A 262 -3.79 25.86 -9.67
N THR A 263 -3.95 24.93 -8.75
CA THR A 263 -3.06 23.75 -8.63
C THR A 263 -3.17 22.86 -9.87
N ALA A 264 -4.39 22.68 -10.40
CA ALA A 264 -4.61 21.90 -11.61
C ALA A 264 -3.95 22.53 -12.86
N GLU A 265 -4.07 23.84 -13.04
CA GLU A 265 -3.43 24.58 -14.14
C GLU A 265 -1.89 24.51 -14.05
N GLU A 266 -1.34 24.77 -12.86
CA GLU A 266 0.11 24.76 -12.64
C GLU A 266 0.68 23.35 -12.83
N PHE A 267 0.01 22.31 -12.29
CA PHE A 267 0.43 20.93 -12.51
C PHE A 267 0.28 20.51 -13.99
N SER A 268 -0.78 20.92 -14.68
CA SER A 268 -0.96 20.66 -16.11
C SER A 268 0.17 21.26 -16.96
N SER A 269 0.57 22.47 -16.63
CA SER A 269 1.70 23.14 -17.29
C SER A 269 3.02 22.41 -17.03
N TYR A 270 3.24 21.97 -15.78
CA TYR A 270 4.41 21.17 -15.40
C TYR A 270 4.41 19.81 -16.11
N TYR A 271 3.27 19.14 -16.20
CA TYR A 271 3.13 17.84 -16.89
C TYR A 271 3.46 17.95 -18.39
N ARG A 272 2.99 19.01 -19.07
CA ARG A 272 3.34 19.26 -20.49
C ARG A 272 4.85 19.46 -20.69
N ILE A 273 5.49 20.15 -19.76
CA ILE A 273 6.95 20.32 -19.77
C ILE A 273 7.63 18.96 -19.57
N TYR A 274 7.16 18.16 -18.60
CA TYR A 274 7.67 16.82 -18.32
C TYR A 274 7.56 15.91 -19.56
N GLU A 275 6.40 15.88 -20.22
CA GLU A 275 6.16 15.05 -21.40
C GLU A 275 7.05 15.49 -22.57
N LYS A 276 7.11 16.80 -22.84
CA LYS A 276 7.97 17.37 -23.88
C LYS A 276 9.44 17.03 -23.66
N TYR A 277 9.96 17.24 -22.46
CA TYR A 277 11.37 16.97 -22.17
C TYR A 277 11.65 15.46 -22.11
N GLY A 278 10.70 14.62 -21.76
CA GLY A 278 10.82 13.17 -21.86
C GLY A 278 11.15 12.73 -23.29
N GLN A 279 10.49 13.32 -24.26
CA GLN A 279 10.75 13.08 -25.69
C GLN A 279 12.04 13.77 -26.16
N ASP A 280 12.24 15.03 -25.80
CA ASP A 280 13.37 15.83 -26.26
C ASP A 280 14.71 15.32 -25.75
N TYR A 281 14.80 14.83 -24.51
CA TYR A 281 16.05 14.32 -23.95
C TYR A 281 16.37 12.90 -24.40
N GLY A 282 15.38 12.06 -24.69
CA GLY A 282 15.61 10.64 -24.97
C GLY A 282 16.18 9.93 -23.76
N VAL A 283 15.46 9.97 -22.64
CA VAL A 283 15.92 9.41 -21.34
C VAL A 283 16.30 7.94 -21.45
N GLU A 284 15.52 7.16 -22.19
CA GLU A 284 15.79 5.74 -22.41
C GLU A 284 17.12 5.54 -23.14
N GLU A 285 17.41 6.36 -24.17
CA GLU A 285 18.67 6.31 -24.92
C GLU A 285 19.86 6.77 -24.06
N ILE A 286 19.69 7.73 -23.15
CA ILE A 286 20.73 8.10 -22.17
C ILE A 286 21.04 6.91 -21.26
N LEU A 287 20.03 6.26 -20.70
CA LEU A 287 20.19 5.13 -19.76
C LEU A 287 20.76 3.89 -20.45
N THR A 288 20.31 3.57 -21.66
CA THR A 288 20.82 2.43 -22.42
C THR A 288 22.17 2.70 -23.09
N GLY A 289 22.56 3.98 -23.22
CA GLY A 289 23.78 4.39 -23.91
C GLY A 289 23.68 4.27 -25.43
N ALA A 290 22.45 4.35 -25.97
CA ALA A 290 22.20 4.23 -27.40
C ALA A 290 22.64 5.45 -28.20
N PHE A 291 22.81 6.63 -27.57
CA PHE A 291 23.28 7.83 -28.24
C PHE A 291 24.76 7.76 -28.62
N SER A 292 25.07 8.23 -29.83
CA SER A 292 26.46 8.50 -30.21
C SER A 292 27.05 9.62 -29.35
N GLY A 293 28.37 9.65 -29.17
CA GLY A 293 29.04 10.67 -28.37
C GLY A 293 28.72 12.10 -28.76
N LYS A 294 28.43 12.36 -30.06
CA LYS A 294 28.07 13.68 -30.57
C LYS A 294 26.64 14.08 -30.08
N ILE A 295 25.66 13.18 -30.22
CA ILE A 295 24.30 13.41 -29.76
C ILE A 295 24.27 13.55 -28.23
N MET A 296 25.01 12.73 -27.53
CA MET A 296 25.12 12.80 -26.05
C MET A 296 25.65 14.19 -25.62
N ALA A 297 26.70 14.71 -26.27
CA ALA A 297 27.24 16.04 -25.98
C ALA A 297 26.25 17.18 -26.30
N GLU A 298 25.41 17.03 -27.33
CA GLU A 298 24.34 17.98 -27.62
C GLU A 298 23.27 17.97 -26.52
N LYS A 299 22.85 16.79 -26.04
CA LYS A 299 21.89 16.66 -24.93
C LYS A 299 22.44 17.21 -23.62
N GLN A 300 23.72 16.98 -23.31
CA GLN A 300 24.42 17.56 -22.15
C GLN A 300 24.44 19.10 -22.21
N LYS A 301 24.74 19.68 -23.36
CA LYS A 301 24.69 21.14 -23.55
C LYS A 301 23.27 21.68 -23.40
N MET A 302 22.26 20.97 -23.92
CA MET A 302 20.86 21.34 -23.76
C MET A 302 20.47 21.35 -22.27
N ALA A 303 20.86 20.34 -21.52
CA ALA A 303 20.62 20.26 -20.07
C ALA A 303 21.30 21.42 -19.31
N ALA A 304 22.58 21.68 -19.62
CA ALA A 304 23.37 22.76 -19.00
C ALA A 304 22.75 24.15 -19.21
N ASN A 305 22.13 24.40 -20.36
CA ASN A 305 21.48 25.67 -20.71
C ASN A 305 20.00 25.75 -20.27
N GLY A 306 19.42 24.68 -19.76
CA GLY A 306 18.04 24.62 -19.30
C GLY A 306 17.75 25.50 -18.10
N SER A 307 16.50 25.95 -17.93
CA SER A 307 16.03 26.65 -16.74
C SER A 307 16.10 25.75 -15.50
N ALA A 308 15.94 26.32 -14.33
CA ALA A 308 15.92 25.54 -13.07
C ALA A 308 14.76 24.50 -13.06
N GLU A 309 13.61 24.87 -13.63
CA GLU A 309 12.46 23.97 -13.78
C GLU A 309 12.77 22.80 -14.73
N GLU A 310 13.37 23.10 -15.88
CA GLU A 310 13.78 22.10 -16.87
C GLU A 310 14.79 21.10 -16.31
N ARG A 311 15.77 21.57 -15.52
CA ARG A 311 16.73 20.71 -14.84
C ARG A 311 16.07 19.82 -13.80
N SER A 312 15.12 20.36 -13.04
CA SER A 312 14.32 19.58 -12.07
C SER A 312 13.50 18.49 -12.76
N VAL A 313 12.87 18.81 -13.89
CA VAL A 313 12.14 17.84 -14.70
C VAL A 313 13.06 16.74 -15.24
N LEU A 314 14.25 17.09 -15.74
CA LEU A 314 15.22 16.11 -16.22
C LEU A 314 15.66 15.13 -15.11
N LEU A 315 15.97 15.65 -13.92
CA LEU A 315 16.29 14.80 -12.75
C LEU A 315 15.16 13.82 -12.43
N SER A 316 13.92 14.28 -12.52
CA SER A 316 12.72 13.48 -12.27
C SER A 316 12.53 12.39 -13.29
N LEU A 317 12.73 12.73 -14.57
CA LEU A 317 12.63 11.77 -15.67
C LEU A 317 13.64 10.65 -15.53
N LEU A 318 14.91 11.00 -15.26
CA LEU A 318 15.96 10.01 -15.02
C LEU A 318 15.66 9.13 -13.80
N HIS A 319 15.21 9.74 -12.69
CA HIS A 319 14.86 9.02 -11.48
C HIS A 319 13.68 8.08 -11.69
N ALA A 320 12.60 8.55 -12.32
CA ALA A 320 11.40 7.75 -12.60
C ALA A 320 11.72 6.56 -13.53
N ALA A 321 12.52 6.77 -14.58
CA ALA A 321 12.94 5.71 -15.48
C ALA A 321 13.76 4.65 -14.75
N LEU A 322 14.75 5.06 -13.94
CA LEU A 322 15.57 4.15 -13.14
C LEU A 322 14.74 3.40 -12.10
N GLN A 323 13.80 4.05 -11.45
CA GLN A 323 12.91 3.42 -10.46
C GLN A 323 12.02 2.35 -11.11
N LYS A 324 11.50 2.61 -12.32
CA LYS A 324 10.74 1.64 -13.11
C LYS A 324 11.55 0.40 -13.42
N GLU A 325 12.78 0.58 -13.92
CA GLU A 325 13.68 -0.52 -14.25
C GLU A 325 14.12 -1.30 -12.99
N ALA A 326 14.48 -0.62 -11.91
CA ALA A 326 14.85 -1.24 -10.64
C ALA A 326 13.69 -2.07 -10.05
N SER A 327 12.47 -1.54 -10.09
CA SER A 327 11.27 -2.27 -9.62
C SER A 327 10.97 -3.50 -10.46
N ALA A 328 11.13 -3.41 -11.78
CA ALA A 328 10.97 -4.55 -12.67
C ALA A 328 12.03 -5.64 -12.39
N CYS A 329 13.28 -5.23 -12.19
CA CYS A 329 14.39 -6.11 -11.83
C CYS A 329 14.14 -6.82 -10.48
N GLN A 330 13.72 -6.11 -9.43
CA GLN A 330 13.39 -6.72 -8.14
C GLN A 330 12.25 -7.74 -8.24
N LYS A 331 11.21 -7.45 -9.03
CA LYS A 331 10.13 -8.40 -9.28
C LYS A 331 10.62 -9.66 -10.02
N GLN A 332 11.60 -9.52 -10.91
CA GLN A 332 12.23 -10.65 -11.60
C GLN A 332 13.10 -11.47 -10.63
N GLU A 333 13.91 -10.83 -9.78
CA GLU A 333 14.72 -11.50 -8.74
C GLU A 333 13.82 -12.29 -7.76
N HIS A 334 12.72 -11.70 -7.27
CA HIS A 334 11.77 -12.39 -6.41
C HIS A 334 11.14 -13.57 -7.11
N THR A 335 10.76 -13.42 -8.39
CA THR A 335 10.21 -14.53 -9.20
C THR A 335 11.21 -15.67 -9.36
N ALA A 336 12.48 -15.36 -9.63
CA ALA A 336 13.53 -16.37 -9.77
C ALA A 336 13.81 -17.11 -8.44
N LYS A 337 13.84 -16.39 -7.32
CA LYS A 337 14.00 -16.97 -5.96
C LYS A 337 12.84 -17.92 -5.62
N GLU A 338 11.60 -17.48 -5.81
CA GLU A 338 10.40 -18.30 -5.56
C GLU A 338 10.34 -19.53 -6.48
N LEU A 339 10.75 -19.39 -7.74
CA LEU A 339 10.82 -20.51 -8.66
C LEU A 339 11.84 -21.56 -8.21
N SER A 340 13.01 -21.11 -7.72
CA SER A 340 14.03 -21.99 -7.15
C SER A 340 13.55 -22.68 -5.86
N GLU A 341 12.76 -21.99 -5.03
CA GLU A 341 12.14 -22.60 -3.86
C GLU A 341 11.09 -23.66 -4.27
N CYS A 342 10.29 -23.37 -5.28
CA CYS A 342 9.36 -24.33 -5.87
C CYS A 342 10.09 -25.57 -6.41
N PHE A 343 11.25 -25.42 -7.05
CA PHE A 343 12.09 -26.52 -7.50
C PHE A 343 12.59 -27.39 -6.34
N ARG A 344 13.09 -26.76 -5.26
CA ARG A 344 13.51 -27.48 -4.03
C ARG A 344 12.37 -28.28 -3.42
N GLN A 345 11.17 -27.70 -3.34
CA GLN A 345 9.98 -28.38 -2.82
C GLN A 345 9.59 -29.57 -3.69
N PHE A 346 9.54 -29.41 -5.01
CA PHE A 346 9.24 -30.48 -5.94
C PHE A 346 10.26 -31.63 -5.87
N THR A 347 11.56 -31.32 -5.87
CA THR A 347 12.62 -32.34 -5.77
C THR A 347 12.61 -33.06 -4.42
N GLY A 348 12.28 -32.36 -3.34
CA GLY A 348 12.10 -32.95 -2.00
C GLY A 348 10.96 -33.95 -1.95
N LEU A 349 9.83 -33.62 -2.57
CA LEU A 349 8.67 -34.53 -2.66
C LEU A 349 8.95 -35.76 -3.51
N CYS A 350 9.63 -35.60 -4.65
CA CYS A 350 10.01 -36.75 -5.50
C CYS A 350 10.94 -37.73 -4.78
N ARG A 351 11.72 -37.31 -3.79
CA ARG A 351 12.55 -38.21 -2.96
C ARG A 351 11.72 -38.96 -1.94
N GLN A 352 10.62 -38.40 -1.44
CA GLN A 352 9.79 -39.02 -0.41
C GLN A 352 8.67 -39.90 -0.99
N LYS A 353 8.10 -39.51 -2.11
CA LYS A 353 6.96 -40.20 -2.77
C LYS A 353 7.31 -40.47 -4.20
N LYS A 354 7.56 -41.75 -4.54
CA LYS A 354 7.93 -42.20 -5.90
C LYS A 354 6.84 -42.04 -6.98
N ASP A 355 5.58 -41.85 -6.57
CA ASP A 355 4.43 -41.77 -7.48
C ASP A 355 3.87 -40.37 -7.68
N GLU A 356 4.50 -39.34 -7.14
CA GLU A 356 4.00 -37.97 -7.28
C GLU A 356 4.42 -37.37 -8.63
N THR A 357 3.41 -36.99 -9.42
CA THR A 357 3.63 -36.37 -10.72
C THR A 357 3.72 -34.83 -10.59
N TYR A 358 4.47 -34.17 -11.49
CA TYR A 358 4.53 -32.73 -11.55
C TYR A 358 3.15 -32.06 -11.63
N ALA A 359 2.23 -32.67 -12.40
CA ALA A 359 0.87 -32.15 -12.55
C ALA A 359 0.06 -32.20 -11.24
N SER A 360 0.24 -33.23 -10.39
CA SER A 360 -0.43 -33.32 -9.10
C SER A 360 0.13 -32.24 -8.11
N TRP A 361 1.45 -32.11 -8.09
CA TRP A 361 2.11 -31.09 -7.29
C TRP A 361 1.72 -29.66 -7.71
N LEU A 362 1.68 -29.37 -9.02
CA LEU A 362 1.27 -28.08 -9.54
C LEU A 362 -0.17 -27.72 -9.13
N ARG A 363 -1.10 -28.69 -9.22
CA ARG A 363 -2.49 -28.48 -8.77
C ARG A 363 -2.58 -28.17 -7.28
N GLN A 364 -1.81 -28.84 -6.43
CA GLN A 364 -1.77 -28.55 -4.99
C GLN A 364 -1.24 -27.13 -4.72
N LYS A 365 -0.19 -26.71 -5.46
CA LYS A 365 0.35 -25.36 -5.39
C LYS A 365 -0.72 -24.33 -5.79
N GLU A 366 -1.43 -24.55 -6.89
CA GLU A 366 -2.51 -23.64 -7.34
C GLU A 366 -3.64 -23.53 -6.33
N GLN A 367 -4.05 -24.65 -5.74
CA GLN A 367 -5.09 -24.65 -4.71
C GLN A 367 -4.64 -23.91 -3.45
N GLY A 368 -3.42 -24.17 -2.96
CA GLY A 368 -2.85 -23.47 -1.82
C GLY A 368 -2.80 -21.95 -2.05
N PHE A 369 -2.43 -21.56 -3.25
CA PHE A 369 -2.40 -20.18 -3.70
C PHE A 369 -3.78 -19.52 -3.69
N ALA A 370 -4.78 -20.19 -4.30
CA ALA A 370 -6.15 -19.71 -4.36
C ALA A 370 -6.74 -19.53 -2.94
N VAL A 371 -6.40 -20.45 -2.02
CA VAL A 371 -6.83 -20.38 -0.62
C VAL A 371 -6.18 -19.18 0.08
N CYS A 372 -4.85 -19.02 -0.01
CA CYS A 372 -4.14 -17.89 0.60
C CYS A 372 -4.65 -16.54 0.06
N LYS A 373 -4.90 -16.45 -1.25
CA LYS A 373 -5.46 -15.24 -1.87
C LYS A 373 -6.88 -14.95 -1.36
N LYS A 374 -7.75 -15.97 -1.31
CA LYS A 374 -9.13 -15.84 -0.83
C LYS A 374 -9.20 -15.41 0.64
N GLN A 375 -8.22 -15.84 1.43
CA GLN A 375 -8.11 -15.54 2.86
C GLN A 375 -7.36 -14.22 3.14
N GLY A 376 -6.91 -13.49 2.10
CA GLY A 376 -6.14 -12.25 2.29
C GLY A 376 -4.83 -12.44 3.05
N LEU A 377 -4.20 -13.62 2.94
CA LEU A 377 -2.95 -13.96 3.61
C LEU A 377 -1.70 -13.53 2.85
N LEU A 378 -1.87 -13.02 1.62
CA LEU A 378 -0.77 -12.63 0.76
C LEU A 378 -0.77 -11.11 0.58
N LYS A 379 0.42 -10.53 0.62
CA LYS A 379 0.64 -9.15 0.22
C LYS A 379 0.43 -9.00 -1.29
N LYS A 380 0.09 -7.81 -1.74
CA LYS A 380 -0.09 -7.51 -3.17
C LYS A 380 1.12 -7.92 -4.01
N ASP A 381 2.33 -7.61 -3.53
CA ASP A 381 3.57 -7.99 -4.21
C ASP A 381 3.80 -9.51 -4.24
N GLU A 382 3.40 -10.20 -3.18
CA GLU A 382 3.45 -11.66 -3.10
C GLU A 382 2.42 -12.30 -4.03
N GLU A 383 1.20 -11.73 -4.13
CA GLU A 383 0.20 -12.17 -5.11
C GLU A 383 0.71 -12.03 -6.54
N GLU A 384 1.33 -10.88 -6.88
CA GLU A 384 1.90 -10.66 -8.21
C GLU A 384 3.05 -11.63 -8.51
N THR A 385 3.97 -11.81 -7.56
CA THR A 385 5.11 -12.73 -7.69
C THR A 385 4.61 -14.14 -7.92
N ASN A 386 3.68 -14.57 -7.13
CA ASN A 386 3.10 -15.87 -7.17
C ASN A 386 2.32 -16.12 -8.48
N ALA A 387 1.56 -15.15 -8.95
CA ALA A 387 0.89 -15.26 -10.26
C ALA A 387 1.91 -15.45 -11.41
N ARG A 388 3.06 -14.74 -11.34
CA ARG A 388 4.16 -14.90 -12.31
C ARG A 388 4.80 -16.29 -12.22
N VAL A 389 5.07 -16.77 -11.00
CA VAL A 389 5.62 -18.11 -10.76
C VAL A 389 4.68 -19.18 -11.31
N LEU A 390 3.38 -19.12 -10.98
CA LEU A 390 2.40 -20.07 -11.51
C LEU A 390 2.34 -20.06 -13.04
N LYS A 391 2.40 -18.89 -13.67
CA LYS A 391 2.43 -18.77 -15.13
C LYS A 391 3.65 -19.49 -15.72
N LYS A 392 4.83 -19.38 -15.07
CA LYS A 392 6.06 -20.07 -15.50
C LYS A 392 5.96 -21.58 -15.26
N LEU A 393 5.43 -22.02 -14.13
CA LEU A 393 5.22 -23.44 -13.82
C LEU A 393 4.24 -24.11 -14.81
N LYS A 394 3.17 -23.44 -15.21
CA LYS A 394 2.25 -23.90 -16.26
C LYS A 394 2.92 -24.03 -17.61
N LYS A 395 3.72 -23.02 -17.98
CA LYS A 395 4.49 -23.07 -19.23
C LYS A 395 5.51 -24.21 -19.23
N LEU A 396 6.10 -24.51 -18.07
CA LEU A 396 7.00 -25.65 -17.89
C LEU A 396 6.26 -26.97 -18.14
N GLU A 397 5.04 -27.16 -17.59
CA GLU A 397 4.19 -28.31 -17.81
C GLU A 397 3.85 -28.50 -19.31
N GLU A 398 3.46 -27.39 -19.96
CA GLU A 398 3.18 -27.43 -21.41
C GLU A 398 4.42 -27.81 -22.23
N THR A 399 5.58 -27.32 -21.87
CA THR A 399 6.86 -27.61 -22.52
C THR A 399 7.22 -29.08 -22.32
N ALA A 400 7.07 -29.62 -21.10
CA ALA A 400 7.28 -31.05 -20.81
C ALA A 400 6.37 -31.96 -21.64
N LYS A 401 5.07 -31.59 -21.72
CA LYS A 401 4.10 -32.34 -22.56
C LYS A 401 4.49 -32.33 -24.04
N LYS A 402 4.93 -31.18 -24.58
CA LYS A 402 5.38 -31.08 -25.99
C LYS A 402 6.64 -31.89 -26.26
N CYS A 403 7.58 -31.92 -25.32
CA CYS A 403 8.83 -32.65 -25.43
C CYS A 403 8.70 -34.12 -25.04
N ARG A 404 7.50 -34.61 -24.67
CA ARG A 404 7.23 -35.98 -24.17
C ARG A 404 8.11 -36.37 -22.98
N LYS A 405 8.51 -35.40 -22.17
CA LYS A 405 9.28 -35.58 -20.94
C LYS A 405 8.31 -35.75 -19.75
N ASN A 406 7.80 -36.99 -19.60
CA ASN A 406 6.83 -37.31 -18.54
C ASN A 406 7.47 -38.01 -17.33
N ASP A 407 8.73 -38.43 -17.47
CA ASP A 407 9.50 -39.06 -16.41
C ASP A 407 9.91 -38.01 -15.35
N PRO A 408 9.81 -38.32 -14.03
CA PRO A 408 10.17 -37.39 -12.96
C PRO A 408 11.60 -36.84 -13.03
N ASP A 409 12.56 -37.63 -13.49
CA ASP A 409 13.96 -37.19 -13.58
C ASP A 409 14.17 -36.23 -14.77
N GLN A 410 13.54 -36.49 -15.90
CA GLN A 410 13.54 -35.57 -17.03
C GLN A 410 12.82 -34.26 -16.72
N MET A 411 11.77 -34.35 -15.89
CA MET A 411 11.06 -33.16 -15.43
C MET A 411 11.91 -32.31 -14.49
N LYS A 412 12.70 -32.94 -13.60
CA LYS A 412 13.65 -32.20 -12.73
C LYS A 412 14.69 -31.48 -13.56
N GLU A 413 15.32 -32.14 -14.53
CA GLU A 413 16.31 -31.54 -15.43
C GLU A 413 15.75 -30.31 -16.17
N LEU A 414 14.52 -30.44 -16.70
CA LEU A 414 13.86 -29.32 -17.37
C LEU A 414 13.55 -28.18 -16.42
N PHE A 415 13.10 -28.48 -15.18
CA PHE A 415 12.81 -27.45 -14.17
C PHE A 415 14.07 -26.75 -13.71
N GLU A 416 15.17 -27.48 -13.48
CA GLU A 416 16.47 -26.95 -13.13
C GLU A 416 16.98 -25.97 -14.20
N THR A 417 16.93 -26.39 -15.48
CA THR A 417 17.30 -25.52 -16.61
C THR A 417 16.47 -24.22 -16.63
N VAL A 418 15.17 -24.28 -16.34
CA VAL A 418 14.34 -23.08 -16.28
C VAL A 418 14.71 -22.18 -15.09
N CYS A 419 15.05 -22.75 -13.94
CA CYS A 419 15.52 -21.98 -12.79
C CYS A 419 16.85 -21.26 -13.09
N GLU A 420 17.80 -21.97 -13.70
CA GLU A 420 19.09 -21.39 -14.11
C GLU A 420 18.91 -20.21 -15.07
N LEU A 421 18.11 -20.41 -16.13
CA LEU A 421 17.80 -19.33 -17.09
C LEU A 421 17.15 -18.11 -16.46
N GLU A 422 16.23 -18.31 -15.49
CA GLU A 422 15.58 -17.19 -14.80
C GLU A 422 16.52 -16.50 -13.83
N GLN A 423 17.46 -17.20 -13.20
CA GLN A 423 18.51 -16.62 -12.38
C GLN A 423 19.52 -15.81 -13.21
N GLU A 424 20.02 -16.38 -14.33
CA GLU A 424 20.91 -15.67 -15.26
C GLU A 424 20.26 -14.39 -15.79
N LYS A 425 18.96 -14.46 -16.10
CA LYS A 425 18.20 -13.29 -16.54
C LYS A 425 18.12 -12.22 -15.46
N ALA A 426 17.82 -12.60 -14.20
CA ALA A 426 17.75 -11.68 -13.08
C ALA A 426 19.14 -11.03 -12.82
N GLU A 427 20.23 -11.79 -12.83
CA GLU A 427 21.57 -11.26 -12.67
C GLU A 427 21.96 -10.28 -13.78
N LYS A 428 21.56 -10.56 -15.02
CA LYS A 428 21.78 -9.66 -16.15
C LYS A 428 21.01 -8.34 -15.94
N GLU A 429 19.74 -8.41 -15.58
CA GLU A 429 18.92 -7.22 -15.30
C GLU A 429 19.51 -6.36 -14.17
N VAL A 430 20.03 -6.99 -13.09
CA VAL A 430 20.77 -6.27 -12.03
C VAL A 430 21.97 -5.51 -12.56
N LYS A 431 22.79 -6.14 -13.42
CA LYS A 431 23.94 -5.49 -14.05
C LYS A 431 23.51 -4.34 -14.96
N ASP A 432 22.43 -4.52 -15.72
CA ASP A 432 21.88 -3.49 -16.61
C ASP A 432 21.38 -2.27 -15.83
N VAL A 433 20.65 -2.46 -14.71
CA VAL A 433 20.21 -1.36 -13.84
C VAL A 433 21.40 -0.60 -13.23
N LYS A 434 22.42 -1.32 -12.72
CA LYS A 434 23.66 -0.69 -12.20
C LYS A 434 24.36 0.15 -13.27
N LEU A 435 24.41 -0.34 -14.50
CA LEU A 435 25.00 0.39 -15.62
C LEU A 435 24.19 1.62 -16.01
N GLN A 436 22.86 1.52 -15.99
CA GLN A 436 21.96 2.66 -16.24
C GLN A 436 22.11 3.76 -15.17
N ILE A 437 22.21 3.39 -13.88
CA ILE A 437 22.47 4.35 -12.80
C ILE A 437 23.81 5.08 -13.04
N ARG A 438 24.86 4.35 -13.40
CA ARG A 438 26.18 4.94 -13.72
C ARG A 438 26.09 5.92 -14.89
N ARG A 439 25.41 5.55 -15.98
CA ARG A 439 25.25 6.41 -17.17
C ARG A 439 24.46 7.67 -16.85
N ALA A 440 23.39 7.57 -16.05
CA ALA A 440 22.64 8.73 -15.58
C ALA A 440 23.52 9.68 -14.77
N ALA A 441 24.31 9.14 -13.84
CA ALA A 441 25.25 9.93 -13.03
C ALA A 441 26.32 10.61 -13.89
N GLU A 442 26.92 9.88 -14.85
CA GLU A 442 27.91 10.43 -15.80
C GLU A 442 27.31 11.52 -16.68
N PHE A 443 26.06 11.32 -17.17
CA PHE A 443 25.35 12.34 -17.94
C PHE A 443 25.16 13.62 -17.14
N LEU A 444 24.70 13.52 -15.89
CA LEU A 444 24.48 14.66 -15.01
C LEU A 444 25.80 15.34 -14.61
N GLN A 445 26.83 14.57 -14.32
CA GLN A 445 28.13 15.12 -13.93
C GLN A 445 28.78 15.90 -15.09
N ASN A 446 28.60 15.44 -16.34
CA ASN A 446 29.09 16.14 -17.52
C ASN A 446 28.21 17.36 -17.87
N SER A 447 26.91 17.32 -17.58
CA SER A 447 25.99 18.45 -17.81
C SER A 447 26.11 19.53 -16.74
N PHE A 448 26.36 19.17 -15.49
CA PHE A 448 26.38 20.05 -14.32
C PHE A 448 27.62 19.79 -13.45
N PRO A 449 28.84 20.11 -13.91
CA PRO A 449 30.06 19.82 -13.17
C PRO A 449 30.07 20.49 -11.78
N GLY A 450 29.96 19.71 -10.70
CA GLY A 450 29.90 20.21 -9.34
C GLY A 450 28.59 20.92 -8.97
N GLY A 451 27.53 20.78 -9.77
CA GLY A 451 26.23 21.40 -9.53
C GLY A 451 25.42 20.70 -8.45
N ALA A 452 24.44 21.43 -7.90
CA ALA A 452 23.50 20.90 -6.92
C ALA A 452 22.64 19.76 -7.48
N GLU A 453 22.46 19.71 -8.77
CA GLU A 453 21.69 18.69 -9.50
C GLU A 453 22.26 17.29 -9.29
N VAL A 454 23.60 17.13 -9.31
CA VAL A 454 24.26 15.85 -9.08
C VAL A 454 24.04 15.39 -7.63
N VAL A 455 24.17 16.28 -6.66
CA VAL A 455 23.97 15.98 -5.25
C VAL A 455 22.51 15.60 -4.97
N LEU A 456 21.56 16.32 -5.58
CA LEU A 456 20.13 16.03 -5.46
C LEU A 456 19.79 14.66 -6.08
N PHE A 457 20.35 14.34 -7.23
CA PHE A 457 20.15 13.04 -7.87
C PHE A 457 20.67 11.90 -7.00
N GLU A 458 21.92 12.00 -6.47
CA GLU A 458 22.48 10.99 -5.58
C GLU A 458 21.67 10.86 -4.27
N ALA A 459 21.20 11.95 -3.71
CA ALA A 459 20.35 11.94 -2.53
C ALA A 459 18.99 11.24 -2.81
N ASN A 460 18.39 11.48 -3.98
CA ASN A 460 17.15 10.83 -4.39
C ASN A 460 17.36 9.33 -4.63
N LEU A 461 18.47 8.92 -5.26
CA LEU A 461 18.83 7.50 -5.40
C LEU A 461 18.95 6.80 -4.05
N ALA A 462 19.62 7.45 -3.06
CA ALA A 462 19.81 6.88 -1.74
C ALA A 462 18.52 6.79 -0.90
N ARG A 463 17.56 7.68 -1.16
CA ARG A 463 16.24 7.68 -0.50
C ARG A 463 15.32 6.60 -1.08
N SER A 464 15.45 6.28 -2.36
CA SER A 464 14.60 5.29 -3.03
C SER A 464 14.90 3.87 -2.54
N PRO A 465 13.95 3.16 -1.89
CA PRO A 465 14.16 1.78 -1.45
C PRO A 465 14.48 0.85 -2.62
N ALA A 466 13.87 1.08 -3.79
CA ALA A 466 14.10 0.28 -4.99
C ALA A 466 15.51 0.47 -5.55
N LEU A 467 16.00 1.71 -5.59
CA LEU A 467 17.31 2.05 -6.17
C LEU A 467 18.46 1.83 -5.18
N ARG A 468 18.21 2.04 -3.89
CA ARG A 468 19.21 1.88 -2.83
C ARG A 468 19.85 0.49 -2.83
N ALA A 469 19.09 -0.55 -3.15
CA ALA A 469 19.60 -1.92 -3.23
C ALA A 469 20.73 -2.08 -4.25
N PHE A 470 20.75 -1.26 -5.30
CA PHE A 470 21.78 -1.27 -6.35
C PHE A 470 22.99 -0.37 -6.05
N LEU A 471 22.95 0.42 -4.95
CA LEU A 471 24.03 1.33 -4.55
C LEU A 471 24.98 0.72 -3.50
N ILE A 472 24.58 -0.33 -2.79
CA ILE A 472 25.27 -0.84 -1.57
C ILE A 472 26.65 -1.49 -1.90
N GLU A 473 26.93 -1.85 -3.13
CA GLU A 473 28.23 -2.47 -3.50
C GLU A 473 29.39 -1.48 -3.73
N LYS A 474 29.17 -0.17 -3.61
CA LYS A 474 30.30 0.81 -3.74
C LYS A 474 31.32 0.74 -2.60
N SER A 475 31.06 0.00 -1.53
CA SER A 475 31.94 -0.09 -0.35
C SER A 475 32.76 -1.40 -0.24
N MET A 476 32.58 -2.37 -1.15
CA MET A 476 33.30 -3.64 -1.08
C MET A 476 34.38 -3.83 -2.17
N ASP A 477 34.40 -2.96 -3.21
CA ASP A 477 35.42 -3.05 -4.30
C ASP A 477 36.48 -1.96 -4.18
N ALA A 478 36.66 -1.34 -3.02
CA ALA A 478 37.68 -0.32 -2.74
C ALA A 478 38.60 -0.70 -1.56
N GLU A 479 38.92 -2.00 -1.43
CA GLU A 479 40.07 -2.48 -0.64
C GLU A 479 40.97 -3.36 -1.49
#